data_0ae5354aa20ed0c7a9db45c6f5d4cf55
#
_entry.id   0ae5354aa20ed0c7a9db45c6f5d4cf55
#
_cell.length_a   1.000
_cell.length_b   1.000
_cell.length_c   1.000
_cell.angle_alpha   90.00
_cell.angle_beta   90.00
_cell.angle_gamma   90.00
#
_symmetry.space_group_name_H-M   'P 1'
#
loop_
_entity.id
_entity.type
_entity.pdbx_description
1 polymer ?
#
loop_
_entity_poly.entity_id
_entity_poly.type
_entity_poly.pdbx_seq_one_letter_code
_entity_poly.pdbx_strand_id
1 'polypeptide(L)'
;ERTSVFFDEEIYEIEKKMVVNAQKSIKIATYTYSKSPLTDLLEKRKSEGINVKVAGGKNRDGHVPQFDMVVTTQKNGIYHPKFMVFDSKDVIISSSNISSERSASNSAVLFRDVPVAAAILESEIDAVFSNKFERRCETGCETETGTIIFNPGKGCVLIKNEFLKAEKSIKAGVYTVTSKNPVITGLKTAIKKGVDAKLIFDNWKGDDGKIVNKKAFNYLSSKGAGVKFDEPEQKNESLFHHKFAVIDGVTTVFGSMNWTSSGCYRNREIIVINKDPQIAQKFEKYFDSINQ
;
A
#
# COMPACT_ATOMS: atom_id res chain seq x y z
N GLU A 1 -11.92 -14.12 12.35
CA GLU A 1 -10.82 -14.44 11.43
C GLU A 1 -9.55 -13.70 11.86
N ARG A 2 -8.41 -14.38 11.77
CA ARG A 2 -7.10 -13.78 12.12
C ARG A 2 -6.59 -12.82 11.05
N THR A 3 -7.05 -12.99 9.81
CA THR A 3 -6.71 -12.16 8.66
C THR A 3 -7.96 -11.85 7.85
N SER A 4 -8.13 -10.60 7.44
CA SER A 4 -9.25 -10.16 6.61
C SER A 4 -8.79 -9.15 5.57
N VAL A 5 -9.30 -9.24 4.34
CA VAL A 5 -8.98 -8.34 3.23
C VAL A 5 -10.20 -7.46 2.95
N PHE A 6 -9.96 -6.18 2.74
CA PHE A 6 -10.97 -5.16 2.51
C PHE A 6 -10.64 -4.33 1.28
N PHE A 7 -11.67 -3.88 0.59
CA PHE A 7 -11.54 -3.05 -0.60
C PHE A 7 -12.45 -1.82 -0.50
N ASP A 8 -12.00 -0.72 -1.05
CA ASP A 8 -12.77 0.49 -1.28
C ASP A 8 -13.44 1.04 0.01
N GLU A 9 -14.74 1.17 0.04
CA GLU A 9 -15.48 1.75 1.18
C GLU A 9 -15.38 0.90 2.46
N GLU A 10 -15.19 -0.41 2.33
CA GLU A 10 -15.06 -1.31 3.49
C GLU A 10 -13.84 -0.95 4.35
N ILE A 11 -12.79 -0.35 3.75
CA ILE A 11 -11.57 0.04 4.45
C ILE A 11 -11.88 1.06 5.54
N TYR A 12 -12.71 2.05 5.24
CA TYR A 12 -13.10 3.04 6.23
C TYR A 12 -13.84 2.44 7.42
N GLU A 13 -14.75 1.54 7.17
CA GLU A 13 -15.54 0.91 8.23
C GLU A 13 -14.66 0.05 9.14
N ILE A 14 -13.70 -0.69 8.58
CA ILE A 14 -12.78 -1.47 9.40
C ILE A 14 -11.78 -0.59 10.16
N GLU A 15 -11.24 0.46 9.56
CA GLU A 15 -10.37 1.43 10.24
C GLU A 15 -11.11 2.07 11.42
N LYS A 16 -12.33 2.57 11.20
CA LYS A 16 -13.18 3.15 12.25
C LYS A 16 -13.44 2.15 13.38
N LYS A 17 -13.80 0.91 13.05
CA LYS A 17 -14.05 -0.15 14.03
C LYS A 17 -12.79 -0.44 14.87
N MET A 18 -11.62 -0.51 14.24
CA MET A 18 -10.37 -0.77 14.96
C MET A 18 -9.99 0.41 15.86
N VAL A 19 -10.17 1.65 15.41
CA VAL A 19 -9.94 2.87 16.22
C VAL A 19 -10.86 2.89 17.44
N VAL A 20 -12.16 2.59 17.28
CA VAL A 20 -13.12 2.53 18.40
C VAL A 20 -12.74 1.47 19.43
N ASN A 21 -12.24 0.32 18.99
CA ASN A 21 -11.98 -0.84 19.84
C ASN A 21 -10.59 -0.83 20.49
N ALA A 22 -9.68 0.03 20.07
CA ALA A 22 -8.35 0.13 20.67
C ALA A 22 -8.42 0.47 22.16
N GLN A 23 -7.62 -0.20 22.99
CA GLN A 23 -7.65 -0.05 24.45
C GLN A 23 -6.43 0.69 25.01
N LYS A 24 -5.31 0.72 24.26
CA LYS A 24 -4.02 1.26 24.74
C LYS A 24 -3.41 2.26 23.79
N SER A 25 -3.28 1.88 22.51
CA SER A 25 -2.55 2.67 21.54
C SER A 25 -3.05 2.53 20.12
N ILE A 26 -2.91 3.61 19.35
CA ILE A 26 -3.13 3.68 17.91
C ILE A 26 -1.94 4.40 17.31
N LYS A 27 -1.15 3.72 16.49
CA LYS A 27 -0.01 4.30 15.79
C LYS A 27 -0.21 4.18 14.29
N ILE A 28 -0.05 5.28 13.57
CA ILE A 28 -0.40 5.38 12.14
C ILE A 28 0.77 5.95 11.35
N ALA A 29 1.06 5.34 10.21
CA ALA A 29 1.85 5.93 9.13
C ALA A 29 0.95 6.24 7.95
N THR A 30 1.08 7.43 7.36
CA THR A 30 0.32 7.87 6.19
C THR A 30 1.13 8.86 5.37
N TYR A 31 0.86 8.94 4.06
CA TYR A 31 1.47 10.02 3.27
C TYR A 31 0.71 11.33 3.45
N THR A 32 -0.59 11.33 3.20
CA THR A 32 -1.40 12.54 3.38
C THR A 32 -2.28 12.46 4.62
N TYR A 33 -2.31 13.58 5.35
CA TYR A 33 -3.20 13.84 6.46
C TYR A 33 -4.08 15.04 6.12
N SER A 34 -5.33 15.00 6.48
CA SER A 34 -6.25 16.13 6.53
C SER A 34 -7.36 15.85 7.52
N LYS A 35 -8.04 16.88 7.99
CA LYS A 35 -9.20 16.74 8.86
C LYS A 35 -10.27 15.88 8.19
N SER A 36 -10.81 14.93 8.92
CA SER A 36 -11.81 13.97 8.42
C SER A 36 -12.57 13.35 9.60
N PRO A 37 -13.70 12.67 9.38
CA PRO A 37 -14.40 11.96 10.46
C PRO A 37 -13.53 10.91 11.16
N LEU A 38 -12.56 10.30 10.48
CA LEU A 38 -11.61 9.37 11.11
C LEU A 38 -10.63 10.11 12.02
N THR A 39 -10.12 11.26 11.60
CA THR A 39 -9.20 12.06 12.43
C THR A 39 -9.91 12.67 13.62
N ASP A 40 -11.18 13.09 13.50
CA ASP A 40 -12.02 13.51 14.63
C ASP A 40 -12.19 12.37 15.66
N LEU A 41 -12.37 11.14 15.17
CA LEU A 41 -12.44 9.96 16.03
C LEU A 41 -11.11 9.68 16.74
N LEU A 42 -9.97 9.85 16.08
CA LEU A 42 -8.64 9.72 16.69
C LEU A 42 -8.42 10.76 17.79
N GLU A 43 -8.84 12.01 17.59
CA GLU A 43 -8.80 13.07 18.62
C GLU A 43 -9.66 12.70 19.83
N LYS A 44 -10.88 12.17 19.59
CA LYS A 44 -11.74 11.65 20.65
C LYS A 44 -11.05 10.54 21.44
N ARG A 45 -10.45 9.56 20.77
CA ARG A 45 -9.74 8.45 21.43
C ARG A 45 -8.54 8.96 22.24
N LYS A 46 -7.82 9.96 21.74
CA LYS A 46 -6.74 10.63 22.51
C LYS A 46 -7.29 11.27 23.77
N SER A 47 -8.42 11.98 23.71
CA SER A 47 -9.05 12.59 24.89
C SER A 47 -9.53 11.56 25.94
N GLU A 48 -9.82 10.34 25.52
CA GLU A 48 -10.19 9.20 26.36
C GLU A 48 -8.97 8.46 26.94
N GLY A 49 -7.74 8.95 26.71
CA GLY A 49 -6.51 8.41 27.27
C GLY A 49 -5.79 7.38 26.41
N ILE A 50 -6.25 7.11 25.17
CA ILE A 50 -5.54 6.25 24.24
C ILE A 50 -4.30 6.96 23.69
N ASN A 51 -3.16 6.27 23.63
CA ASN A 51 -1.95 6.81 23.05
C ASN A 51 -2.06 6.84 21.51
N VAL A 52 -2.32 8.02 20.92
CA VAL A 52 -2.45 8.20 19.49
C VAL A 52 -1.23 8.93 18.93
N LYS A 53 -0.52 8.30 17.98
CA LYS A 53 0.63 8.85 17.26
C LYS A 53 0.47 8.70 15.75
N VAL A 54 0.71 9.77 14.99
CA VAL A 54 0.66 9.76 13.52
C VAL A 54 1.97 10.28 12.94
N ALA A 55 2.62 9.45 12.12
CA ALA A 55 3.72 9.85 11.26
C ALA A 55 3.19 10.12 9.85
N GLY A 56 3.30 11.36 9.37
CA GLY A 56 2.77 11.81 8.09
C GLY A 56 3.82 12.35 7.14
N GLY A 57 3.59 12.20 5.83
CA GLY A 57 4.43 12.82 4.80
C GLY A 57 3.99 14.23 4.43
N LYS A 58 2.69 14.54 4.53
CA LYS A 58 2.12 15.84 4.16
C LYS A 58 0.83 16.12 4.93
N ASN A 59 0.75 17.27 5.57
CA ASN A 59 -0.50 17.83 6.08
C ASN A 59 -1.11 18.72 4.98
N ARG A 60 -2.30 18.34 4.47
CA ARG A 60 -2.92 18.96 3.29
C ARG A 60 -3.70 20.24 3.58
N ASP A 61 -4.37 20.31 4.72
CA ASP A 61 -5.27 21.39 5.10
C ASP A 61 -4.74 22.28 6.24
N GLY A 62 -3.55 21.95 6.75
CA GLY A 62 -2.93 22.68 7.86
C GLY A 62 -3.59 22.44 9.22
N HIS A 63 -4.57 21.54 9.32
CA HIS A 63 -5.18 21.21 10.61
C HIS A 63 -4.15 20.64 11.59
N VAL A 64 -4.10 21.22 12.77
CA VAL A 64 -3.25 20.75 13.87
C VAL A 64 -4.09 19.84 14.78
N PRO A 65 -3.86 18.51 14.74
CA PRO A 65 -4.66 17.59 15.53
C PRO A 65 -4.34 17.67 17.02
N GLN A 66 -5.26 17.20 17.86
CA GLN A 66 -5.08 17.10 19.32
C GLN A 66 -4.38 15.81 19.77
N PHE A 67 -3.77 15.08 18.85
CA PHE A 67 -2.91 13.93 19.11
C PHE A 67 -1.48 14.19 18.61
N ASP A 68 -0.54 13.33 19.01
CA ASP A 68 0.87 13.50 18.63
C ASP A 68 1.05 13.20 17.13
N MET A 69 1.48 14.21 16.38
CA MET A 69 1.74 14.08 14.94
C MET A 69 3.09 14.68 14.56
N VAL A 70 3.84 13.97 13.73
CA VAL A 70 5.07 14.44 13.09
C VAL A 70 4.91 14.35 11.58
N VAL A 71 5.15 15.46 10.88
CA VAL A 71 5.27 15.49 9.43
C VAL A 71 6.75 15.36 9.07
N THR A 72 7.09 14.36 8.27
CA THR A 72 8.47 14.07 7.88
C THR A 72 8.61 14.05 6.37
N THR A 73 9.83 14.31 5.92
CA THR A 73 10.20 14.27 4.50
C THR A 73 11.38 13.34 4.30
N GLN A 74 11.49 12.77 3.12
CA GLN A 74 12.67 12.01 2.70
C GLN A 74 13.61 12.88 1.87
N LYS A 75 14.91 12.73 2.02
CA LYS A 75 15.93 13.59 1.38
C LYS A 75 15.75 13.73 -0.14
N ASN A 76 15.33 12.66 -0.82
CA ASN A 76 15.17 12.62 -2.28
C ASN A 76 13.83 11.97 -2.71
N GLY A 77 12.84 11.96 -1.84
CA GLY A 77 11.55 11.32 -2.06
C GLY A 77 10.52 11.78 -1.06
N ILE A 78 9.48 10.99 -0.88
CA ILE A 78 8.39 11.25 0.05
C ILE A 78 8.28 10.16 1.12
N TYR A 79 7.75 10.51 2.29
CA TYR A 79 7.33 9.54 3.30
C TYR A 79 5.94 9.03 2.93
N HIS A 80 5.86 7.77 2.48
CA HIS A 80 4.67 7.26 1.81
C HIS A 80 4.10 5.93 2.38
N PRO A 81 4.60 5.37 3.51
CA PRO A 81 4.01 4.17 4.08
C PRO A 81 2.56 4.41 4.52
N LYS A 82 1.74 3.36 4.49
CA LYS A 82 0.34 3.43 4.91
C LYS A 82 0.01 2.18 5.71
N PHE A 83 0.00 2.33 7.03
CA PHE A 83 -0.37 1.28 7.96
C PHE A 83 -0.87 1.84 9.28
N MET A 84 -1.59 1.02 10.02
CA MET A 84 -2.05 1.30 11.38
C MET A 84 -1.68 0.15 12.30
N VAL A 85 -1.27 0.45 13.52
CA VAL A 85 -1.01 -0.52 14.57
C VAL A 85 -1.91 -0.21 15.76
N PHE A 86 -2.60 -1.21 16.26
CA PHE A 86 -3.54 -1.13 17.38
C PHE A 86 -3.06 -2.02 18.51
N ASP A 87 -2.89 -1.43 19.70
CA ASP A 87 -2.55 -2.12 20.94
C ASP A 87 -1.30 -3.02 20.85
N SER A 88 -0.35 -2.67 19.97
CA SER A 88 0.90 -3.38 19.70
C SER A 88 0.73 -4.84 19.27
N LYS A 89 -0.40 -5.18 18.63
CA LYS A 89 -0.71 -6.56 18.23
C LYS A 89 -1.53 -6.71 16.95
N ASP A 90 -2.43 -5.79 16.66
CA ASP A 90 -3.25 -5.84 15.45
C ASP A 90 -2.75 -4.78 14.45
N VAL A 91 -2.70 -5.12 13.16
CA VAL A 91 -2.20 -4.19 12.15
C VAL A 91 -3.12 -4.14 10.93
N ILE A 92 -3.27 -2.96 10.35
CA ILE A 92 -3.84 -2.76 9.00
C ILE A 92 -2.71 -2.25 8.12
N ILE A 93 -2.49 -2.91 6.97
CA ILE A 93 -1.57 -2.45 5.93
C ILE A 93 -2.40 -2.15 4.68
N SER A 94 -2.27 -0.94 4.14
CA SER A 94 -3.20 -0.41 3.14
C SER A 94 -2.48 0.35 2.01
N SER A 95 -3.20 0.56 0.91
CA SER A 95 -2.86 1.57 -0.10
C SER A 95 -3.48 2.94 0.20
N SER A 96 -4.39 3.03 1.19
CA SER A 96 -5.18 4.22 1.53
C SER A 96 -4.47 5.18 2.49
N ASN A 97 -4.65 6.48 2.31
CA ASN A 97 -4.28 7.52 3.28
C ASN A 97 -5.40 7.78 4.28
N ILE A 98 -5.07 8.36 5.44
CA ILE A 98 -6.05 8.88 6.42
C ILE A 98 -6.45 10.32 6.10
N SER A 99 -6.81 10.59 4.87
CA SER A 99 -7.24 11.91 4.41
C SER A 99 -8.77 11.94 4.16
N SER A 100 -9.31 13.14 3.98
CA SER A 100 -10.73 13.32 3.65
C SER A 100 -11.11 12.79 2.25
N GLU A 101 -10.13 12.62 1.36
CA GLU A 101 -10.36 12.08 0.02
C GLU A 101 -10.48 10.56 0.05
N ARG A 102 -11.71 10.09 0.02
CA ARG A 102 -12.03 8.65 0.02
C ARG A 102 -12.65 8.15 -1.29
N SER A 103 -12.61 8.99 -2.32
CA SER A 103 -13.08 8.63 -3.65
C SER A 103 -12.12 7.72 -4.43
N ALA A 104 -11.07 7.20 -3.80
CA ALA A 104 -10.11 6.31 -4.44
C ALA A 104 -10.39 4.85 -4.15
N SER A 105 -10.27 4.00 -5.16
CA SER A 105 -10.26 2.55 -5.00
C SER A 105 -8.96 2.09 -4.36
N ASN A 106 -9.06 1.40 -3.25
CA ASN A 106 -7.94 0.97 -2.42
C ASN A 106 -8.08 -0.48 -1.96
N SER A 107 -7.01 -1.03 -1.42
CA SER A 107 -6.98 -2.33 -0.76
C SER A 107 -6.30 -2.24 0.60
N ALA A 108 -6.78 -3.03 1.56
CA ALA A 108 -6.20 -3.15 2.89
C ALA A 108 -6.29 -4.58 3.41
N VAL A 109 -5.33 -4.97 4.23
CA VAL A 109 -5.33 -6.25 4.93
C VAL A 109 -5.20 -5.99 6.43
N LEU A 110 -6.16 -6.51 7.19
CA LEU A 110 -6.12 -6.55 8.65
C LEU A 110 -5.53 -7.89 9.09
N PHE A 111 -4.51 -7.83 9.91
CA PHE A 111 -3.93 -8.97 10.62
C PHE A 111 -4.14 -8.77 12.12
N ARG A 112 -4.64 -9.80 12.79
CA ARG A 112 -4.88 -9.79 14.23
C ARG A 112 -3.86 -10.67 14.94
N ASP A 113 -3.44 -10.22 16.12
CA ASP A 113 -2.51 -10.93 16.98
C ASP A 113 -1.19 -11.29 16.26
N VAL A 114 -0.54 -10.24 15.75
CA VAL A 114 0.72 -10.31 14.99
C VAL A 114 1.79 -9.39 15.64
N PRO A 115 2.23 -9.72 16.86
CA PRO A 115 3.07 -8.83 17.67
C PRO A 115 4.44 -8.55 17.04
N VAL A 116 5.02 -9.46 16.27
CA VAL A 116 6.32 -9.21 15.58
C VAL A 116 6.15 -8.17 14.49
N ALA A 117 5.13 -8.30 13.64
CA ALA A 117 4.82 -7.30 12.64
C ALA A 117 4.48 -5.95 13.28
N ALA A 118 3.65 -5.94 14.33
CA ALA A 118 3.29 -4.74 15.07
C ALA A 118 4.52 -4.02 15.62
N ALA A 119 5.45 -4.73 16.26
CA ALA A 119 6.69 -4.15 16.80
C ALA A 119 7.57 -3.52 15.72
N ILE A 120 7.70 -4.15 14.55
CA ILE A 120 8.43 -3.61 13.40
C ILE A 120 7.78 -2.32 12.91
N LEU A 121 6.47 -2.30 12.73
CA LEU A 121 5.72 -1.14 12.26
C LEU A 121 5.75 0.01 13.27
N GLU A 122 5.59 -0.28 14.56
CA GLU A 122 5.73 0.74 15.61
C GLU A 122 7.12 1.35 15.64
N SER A 123 8.17 0.54 15.45
CA SER A 123 9.53 1.03 15.42
C SER A 123 9.81 1.98 14.25
N GLU A 124 9.10 1.84 13.13
CA GLU A 124 9.16 2.80 12.02
C GLU A 124 8.57 4.16 12.43
N ILE A 125 7.44 4.17 13.14
CA ILE A 125 6.82 5.39 13.62
C ILE A 125 7.70 6.05 14.70
N ASP A 126 8.22 5.29 15.65
CA ASP A 126 9.10 5.79 16.70
C ASP A 126 10.41 6.39 16.12
N ALA A 127 10.91 5.84 15.01
CA ALA A 127 12.05 6.41 14.28
C ALA A 127 11.74 7.80 13.71
N VAL A 128 10.52 8.00 13.19
CA VAL A 128 10.06 9.33 12.72
C VAL A 128 9.99 10.31 13.87
N PHE A 129 9.39 9.93 15.01
CA PHE A 129 9.24 10.79 16.17
C PHE A 129 10.57 11.14 16.84
N SER A 130 11.54 10.23 16.80
CA SER A 130 12.90 10.47 17.35
C SER A 130 13.86 11.08 16.34
N ASN A 131 13.45 11.28 15.09
CA ASN A 131 14.30 11.69 13.97
C ASN A 131 15.54 10.79 13.80
N LYS A 132 15.38 9.48 14.04
CA LYS A 132 16.42 8.46 13.94
C LYS A 132 16.00 7.41 12.94
N PHE A 133 16.22 7.69 11.66
CA PHE A 133 15.94 6.74 10.59
C PHE A 133 17.01 5.66 10.55
N GLU A 134 16.71 4.53 11.15
CA GLU A 134 17.49 3.31 10.98
C GLU A 134 17.02 2.55 9.74
N ARG A 135 17.97 1.88 9.10
CA ARG A 135 17.68 1.00 7.97
C ARG A 135 17.07 -0.31 8.47
N ARG A 136 15.74 -0.36 8.56
CA ARG A 136 15.01 -1.54 9.04
C ARG A 136 14.34 -2.26 7.89
N CYS A 137 14.42 -3.58 7.89
CA CYS A 137 13.74 -4.46 6.93
C CYS A 137 13.96 -4.08 5.46
N GLU A 138 15.08 -3.42 5.12
CA GLU A 138 15.42 -3.07 3.72
C GLU A 138 15.65 -4.30 2.84
N THR A 139 16.04 -5.41 3.46
CA THR A 139 16.24 -6.71 2.80
C THR A 139 15.11 -7.70 3.07
N GLY A 140 14.06 -7.26 3.76
CA GLY A 140 12.93 -8.06 4.19
C GLY A 140 13.09 -8.63 5.61
N CYS A 141 12.02 -8.49 6.40
CA CYS A 141 11.86 -9.12 7.72
C CYS A 141 10.70 -10.09 7.67
N GLU A 142 10.95 -11.35 8.03
CA GLU A 142 9.88 -12.34 8.14
C GLU A 142 9.04 -12.09 9.38
N THR A 143 7.72 -12.09 9.22
CA THR A 143 6.75 -11.85 10.28
C THR A 143 5.52 -12.75 10.10
N GLU A 144 4.57 -12.65 11.02
CA GLU A 144 3.28 -13.34 10.92
C GLU A 144 2.43 -12.85 9.72
N THR A 145 2.75 -11.67 9.17
CA THR A 145 2.06 -11.11 7.99
C THR A 145 2.75 -11.49 6.68
N GLY A 146 3.83 -12.23 6.71
CA GLY A 146 4.75 -12.48 5.61
C GLY A 146 6.01 -11.62 5.72
N THR A 147 6.67 -11.40 4.60
CA THR A 147 7.88 -10.57 4.54
C THR A 147 7.52 -9.10 4.47
N ILE A 148 7.84 -8.32 5.49
CA ILE A 148 7.74 -6.85 5.48
C ILE A 148 9.03 -6.25 4.94
N ILE A 149 8.94 -5.34 3.97
CA ILE A 149 10.07 -4.62 3.40
C ILE A 149 9.79 -3.12 3.47
N PHE A 150 10.78 -2.34 3.89
CA PHE A 150 10.77 -0.90 3.76
C PHE A 150 11.73 -0.43 2.66
N ASN A 151 11.23 0.33 1.68
CA ASN A 151 12.07 1.04 0.72
C ASN A 151 12.45 2.43 1.26
N PRO A 152 13.56 3.02 0.79
CA PRO A 152 14.54 2.48 -0.17
C PRO A 152 15.26 1.24 0.37
N GLY A 153 15.30 0.18 -0.44
CA GLY A 153 15.88 -1.12 -0.06
C GLY A 153 15.79 -2.14 -1.19
N LYS A 154 15.63 -3.39 -0.83
CA LYS A 154 15.54 -4.51 -1.80
C LYS A 154 14.11 -4.78 -2.29
N GLY A 155 13.11 -4.00 -1.91
CA GLY A 155 11.69 -4.29 -2.20
C GLY A 155 11.40 -4.58 -3.66
N CYS A 156 11.84 -3.72 -4.58
CA CYS A 156 11.62 -3.93 -6.02
C CYS A 156 12.36 -5.16 -6.57
N VAL A 157 13.53 -5.49 -6.01
CA VAL A 157 14.27 -6.71 -6.37
C VAL A 157 13.57 -7.95 -5.85
N LEU A 158 13.02 -7.90 -4.64
CA LEU A 158 12.25 -9.02 -4.07
C LEU A 158 10.97 -9.27 -4.86
N ILE A 159 10.23 -8.22 -5.22
CA ILE A 159 9.05 -8.35 -6.11
C ILE A 159 9.45 -8.94 -7.48
N LYS A 160 10.53 -8.44 -8.07
CA LYS A 160 11.10 -9.02 -9.30
C LYS A 160 11.33 -10.52 -9.14
N ASN A 161 11.95 -10.94 -8.04
CA ASN A 161 12.25 -12.35 -7.80
C ASN A 161 10.98 -13.21 -7.67
N GLU A 162 9.91 -12.68 -7.05
CA GLU A 162 8.63 -13.40 -7.02
C GLU A 162 8.02 -13.53 -8.42
N PHE A 163 8.10 -12.49 -9.26
CA PHE A 163 7.66 -12.60 -10.66
C PHE A 163 8.48 -13.60 -11.49
N LEU A 164 9.79 -13.70 -11.21
CA LEU A 164 10.64 -14.69 -11.89
C LEU A 164 10.29 -16.14 -11.52
N LYS A 165 9.67 -16.37 -10.37
CA LYS A 165 9.18 -17.68 -9.91
C LYS A 165 7.79 -18.01 -10.44
N ALA A 166 7.06 -17.05 -11.00
CA ALA A 166 5.72 -17.26 -11.53
C ALA A 166 5.73 -18.34 -12.63
N GLU A 167 4.75 -19.24 -12.56
CA GLU A 167 4.59 -20.35 -13.49
C GLU A 167 3.30 -20.27 -14.31
N LYS A 168 2.23 -19.67 -13.74
CA LYS A 168 0.88 -19.68 -14.32
C LYS A 168 0.37 -18.29 -14.64
N SER A 169 0.25 -17.44 -13.63
CA SER A 169 -0.44 -16.16 -13.77
C SER A 169 0.11 -15.05 -12.87
N ILE A 170 -0.04 -13.81 -13.34
CA ILE A 170 0.16 -12.60 -12.55
C ILE A 170 -1.05 -11.70 -12.79
N LYS A 171 -1.79 -11.35 -11.73
CA LYS A 171 -2.88 -10.37 -11.77
C LYS A 171 -2.47 -9.18 -10.91
N ALA A 172 -2.48 -7.97 -11.45
CA ALA A 172 -2.04 -6.79 -10.71
C ALA A 172 -2.88 -5.55 -10.99
N GLY A 173 -3.13 -4.80 -9.92
CA GLY A 173 -3.77 -3.49 -9.97
C GLY A 173 -2.83 -2.43 -9.39
N VAL A 174 -2.47 -1.40 -10.17
CA VAL A 174 -1.47 -0.40 -9.74
C VAL A 174 -1.83 1.00 -10.21
N TYR A 175 -1.77 1.96 -9.28
CA TYR A 175 -2.06 3.37 -9.55
C TYR A 175 -1.06 4.00 -10.51
N THR A 176 0.25 3.94 -10.19
CA THR A 176 1.28 4.58 -11.01
C THR A 176 2.41 3.62 -11.33
N VAL A 177 2.76 3.53 -12.62
CA VAL A 177 3.77 2.60 -13.14
C VAL A 177 4.70 3.35 -14.09
N THR A 178 6.01 3.17 -13.91
CA THR A 178 7.02 3.61 -14.88
C THR A 178 7.64 2.43 -15.60
N SER A 179 8.00 2.59 -16.86
CA SER A 179 8.47 1.50 -17.72
C SER A 179 9.87 0.97 -17.40
N LYS A 180 10.61 1.62 -16.51
CA LYS A 180 12.01 1.29 -16.22
C LYS A 180 12.24 1.16 -14.71
N ASN A 181 12.11 -0.05 -14.17
CA ASN A 181 12.47 -0.43 -12.81
C ASN A 181 12.53 -1.97 -12.68
N PRO A 182 13.07 -2.54 -11.60
CA PRO A 182 13.20 -3.98 -11.44
C PRO A 182 11.86 -4.74 -11.48
N VAL A 183 10.77 -4.16 -10.96
CA VAL A 183 9.42 -4.79 -10.97
C VAL A 183 8.99 -5.06 -12.40
N ILE A 184 9.09 -4.07 -13.28
CA ILE A 184 8.73 -4.19 -14.69
C ILE A 184 9.67 -5.15 -15.44
N THR A 185 10.95 -5.18 -15.06
CA THR A 185 11.89 -6.16 -15.62
C THR A 185 11.48 -7.60 -15.27
N GLY A 186 11.10 -7.86 -14.02
CA GLY A 186 10.61 -9.17 -13.59
C GLY A 186 9.33 -9.57 -14.31
N LEU A 187 8.36 -8.66 -14.39
CA LEU A 187 7.10 -8.87 -15.08
C LEU A 187 7.30 -9.20 -16.56
N LYS A 188 8.11 -8.41 -17.27
CA LYS A 188 8.48 -8.71 -18.67
C LYS A 188 9.08 -10.11 -18.84
N THR A 189 9.95 -10.51 -17.91
CA THR A 189 10.60 -11.83 -17.99
C THR A 189 9.60 -12.95 -17.75
N ALA A 190 8.68 -12.81 -16.81
CA ALA A 190 7.60 -13.77 -16.58
C ALA A 190 6.70 -13.91 -17.81
N ILE A 191 6.30 -12.81 -18.43
CA ILE A 191 5.49 -12.80 -19.66
C ILE A 191 6.21 -13.55 -20.80
N LYS A 192 7.53 -13.32 -20.96
CA LYS A 192 8.34 -14.04 -21.97
C LYS A 192 8.41 -15.55 -21.74
N LYS A 193 8.24 -16.01 -20.49
CA LYS A 193 8.17 -17.44 -20.14
C LYS A 193 6.79 -18.05 -20.39
N GLY A 194 5.80 -17.25 -20.81
CA GLY A 194 4.44 -17.71 -21.05
C GLY A 194 3.48 -17.55 -19.86
N VAL A 195 3.88 -16.81 -18.81
CA VAL A 195 2.98 -16.49 -17.70
C VAL A 195 1.86 -15.56 -18.18
N ASP A 196 0.60 -15.91 -17.87
CA ASP A 196 -0.57 -15.07 -18.17
C ASP A 196 -0.59 -13.86 -17.25
N ALA A 197 -0.22 -12.69 -17.77
CA ALA A 197 -0.20 -11.45 -17.03
C ALA A 197 -1.39 -10.56 -17.39
N LYS A 198 -2.26 -10.27 -16.41
CA LYS A 198 -3.40 -9.36 -16.52
C LYS A 198 -3.20 -8.19 -15.58
N LEU A 199 -3.25 -6.97 -16.12
CA LEU A 199 -2.86 -5.76 -15.39
C LEU A 199 -3.93 -4.68 -15.57
N ILE A 200 -4.26 -3.97 -14.48
CA ILE A 200 -5.11 -2.78 -14.49
C ILE A 200 -4.30 -1.60 -13.95
N PHE A 201 -4.22 -0.52 -14.71
CA PHE A 201 -3.58 0.72 -14.33
C PHE A 201 -4.58 1.86 -14.28
N ASP A 202 -4.35 2.83 -13.40
CA ASP A 202 -5.11 4.08 -13.41
C ASP A 202 -4.86 4.87 -14.69
N ASN A 203 -5.88 5.57 -15.17
CA ASN A 203 -5.82 6.41 -16.37
C ASN A 203 -5.58 7.90 -16.08
N TRP A 204 -5.13 8.24 -14.87
CA TRP A 204 -4.92 9.63 -14.49
C TRP A 204 -3.94 10.37 -15.40
N LYS A 205 -4.20 11.66 -15.57
CA LYS A 205 -3.42 12.53 -16.44
C LYS A 205 -2.51 13.45 -15.63
N GLY A 206 -1.28 13.59 -16.08
CA GLY A 206 -0.35 14.59 -15.55
C GLY A 206 -0.71 16.02 -15.99
N ASP A 207 0.09 16.98 -15.54
CA ASP A 207 -0.10 18.40 -15.84
C ASP A 207 -0.05 18.70 -17.36
N ASP A 208 0.61 17.85 -18.13
CA ASP A 208 0.67 17.91 -19.61
C ASP A 208 -0.56 17.30 -20.32
N GLY A 209 -1.56 16.86 -19.57
CA GLY A 209 -2.78 16.24 -20.05
C GLY A 209 -2.62 14.81 -20.57
N LYS A 210 -1.42 14.23 -20.49
CA LYS A 210 -1.16 12.85 -20.94
C LYS A 210 -1.38 11.84 -19.83
N ILE A 211 -1.87 10.64 -20.20
CA ILE A 211 -2.00 9.52 -19.26
C ILE A 211 -0.60 9.10 -18.80
N VAL A 212 -0.34 9.20 -17.50
CA VAL A 212 0.98 8.95 -16.91
C VAL A 212 1.45 7.52 -17.15
N ASN A 213 0.55 6.54 -17.05
CA ASN A 213 0.86 5.13 -17.20
C ASN A 213 0.96 4.66 -18.67
N LYS A 214 0.70 5.52 -19.65
CA LYS A 214 0.61 5.14 -21.10
C LYS A 214 1.87 4.45 -21.62
N LYS A 215 3.05 4.92 -21.19
CA LYS A 215 4.32 4.33 -21.62
C LYS A 215 4.51 2.90 -21.09
N ALA A 216 4.20 2.66 -19.82
CA ALA A 216 4.26 1.33 -19.22
C ALA A 216 3.19 0.40 -19.81
N PHE A 217 1.98 0.92 -20.02
CA PHE A 217 0.88 0.22 -20.70
C PHE A 217 1.33 -0.30 -22.08
N ASN A 218 1.78 0.58 -22.96
CA ASN A 218 2.20 0.22 -24.32
C ASN A 218 3.36 -0.80 -24.30
N TYR A 219 4.33 -0.58 -23.37
CA TYR A 219 5.47 -1.47 -23.25
C TYR A 219 5.08 -2.88 -22.84
N LEU A 220 4.26 -3.05 -21.81
CA LEU A 220 3.85 -4.37 -21.33
C LEU A 220 2.88 -5.05 -22.28
N SER A 221 1.95 -4.32 -22.90
CA SER A 221 1.07 -4.86 -23.96
C SER A 221 1.89 -5.38 -25.14
N SER A 222 2.95 -4.68 -25.55
CA SER A 222 3.85 -5.15 -26.64
C SER A 222 4.64 -6.41 -26.27
N LYS A 223 4.67 -6.79 -24.99
CA LYS A 223 5.32 -8.03 -24.51
C LYS A 223 4.33 -9.18 -24.31
N GLY A 224 3.05 -8.95 -24.52
CA GLY A 224 2.00 -9.97 -24.46
C GLY A 224 1.15 -9.93 -23.18
N ALA A 225 1.29 -8.91 -22.33
CA ALA A 225 0.39 -8.74 -21.19
C ALA A 225 -1.00 -8.24 -21.63
N GLY A 226 -2.05 -8.74 -20.99
CA GLY A 226 -3.38 -8.15 -21.03
C GLY A 226 -3.44 -6.92 -20.12
N VAL A 227 -3.30 -5.73 -20.68
CA VAL A 227 -3.31 -4.48 -19.90
C VAL A 227 -4.58 -3.69 -20.20
N LYS A 228 -5.24 -3.22 -19.14
CA LYS A 228 -6.39 -2.30 -19.22
C LYS A 228 -6.09 -1.03 -18.42
N PHE A 229 -6.74 0.07 -18.79
CA PHE A 229 -6.92 1.20 -17.88
C PHE A 229 -8.20 1.00 -17.09
N ASP A 230 -8.17 1.40 -15.82
CA ASP A 230 -9.39 1.58 -15.06
C ASP A 230 -10.19 2.73 -15.69
N GLU A 231 -11.42 2.44 -16.06
CA GLU A 231 -12.36 3.43 -16.63
C GLU A 231 -13.51 3.59 -15.65
N PRO A 232 -13.47 4.61 -14.77
CA PRO A 232 -14.57 4.86 -13.86
C PRO A 232 -15.83 5.21 -14.66
N GLU A 233 -16.96 4.63 -14.28
CA GLU A 233 -18.25 4.81 -14.95
C GLU A 233 -18.73 6.27 -14.96
N GLN A 234 -18.15 7.12 -14.11
CA GLN A 234 -18.50 8.54 -14.00
C GLN A 234 -17.23 9.42 -14.00
N LYS A 235 -17.26 10.49 -14.79
CA LYS A 235 -16.12 11.35 -15.12
C LYS A 235 -15.49 12.16 -13.94
N ASN A 236 -16.01 12.08 -12.73
CA ASN A 236 -15.57 12.88 -11.57
C ASN A 236 -14.89 12.08 -10.48
N GLU A 237 -14.51 10.80 -10.74
CA GLU A 237 -14.33 9.92 -9.62
C GLU A 237 -13.09 9.10 -9.65
N SER A 238 -12.76 8.84 -8.47
CA SER A 238 -11.95 7.86 -7.81
C SER A 238 -10.74 7.36 -8.60
N LEU A 239 -9.59 7.76 -8.11
CA LEU A 239 -8.32 7.17 -8.52
C LEU A 239 -8.35 5.66 -8.25
N PHE A 240 -7.92 4.87 -9.22
CA PHE A 240 -7.58 3.47 -9.03
C PHE A 240 -6.26 3.38 -8.25
N HIS A 241 -6.35 3.51 -6.92
CA HIS A 241 -5.18 3.75 -6.08
C HIS A 241 -4.55 2.47 -5.51
N HIS A 242 -4.93 1.32 -6.03
CA HIS A 242 -4.34 0.03 -5.66
C HIS A 242 -2.85 -0.08 -5.99
N LYS A 243 -2.16 -0.96 -5.28
CA LYS A 243 -0.76 -1.34 -5.50
C LYS A 243 -0.58 -2.77 -5.05
N PHE A 244 -1.12 -3.72 -5.83
CA PHE A 244 -1.01 -5.14 -5.52
C PHE A 244 -0.70 -6.00 -6.74
N ALA A 245 -0.16 -7.18 -6.48
CA ALA A 245 -0.07 -8.26 -7.44
C ALA A 245 -0.39 -9.59 -6.76
N VAL A 246 -1.08 -10.48 -7.48
CA VAL A 246 -1.26 -11.87 -7.10
C VAL A 246 -0.52 -12.76 -8.10
N ILE A 247 0.30 -13.67 -7.61
CA ILE A 247 1.15 -14.55 -8.39
C ILE A 247 0.70 -15.99 -8.15
N ASP A 248 0.32 -16.67 -9.22
CA ASP A 248 -0.10 -18.08 -9.25
C ASP A 248 -1.22 -18.43 -8.25
N GLY A 249 -2.03 -17.44 -7.83
CA GLY A 249 -3.10 -17.61 -6.83
C GLY A 249 -2.61 -17.92 -5.42
N VAL A 250 -1.33 -17.73 -5.12
CA VAL A 250 -0.70 -18.09 -3.83
C VAL A 250 0.02 -16.92 -3.19
N THR A 251 0.83 -16.18 -3.94
CA THR A 251 1.64 -15.09 -3.42
C THR A 251 0.96 -13.76 -3.71
N THR A 252 0.77 -12.94 -2.69
CA THR A 252 0.26 -11.57 -2.82
C THR A 252 1.33 -10.57 -2.43
N VAL A 253 1.59 -9.60 -3.31
CA VAL A 253 2.38 -8.41 -3.03
C VAL A 253 1.43 -7.24 -2.85
N PHE A 254 1.52 -6.50 -1.75
CA PHE A 254 0.67 -5.34 -1.50
C PHE A 254 1.36 -4.32 -0.59
N GLY A 255 0.77 -3.14 -0.43
CA GLY A 255 1.28 -2.07 0.43
C GLY A 255 1.10 -0.69 -0.20
N SER A 256 2.06 0.20 0.07
CA SER A 256 1.99 1.61 -0.34
C SER A 256 2.67 1.92 -1.66
N MET A 257 3.52 1.02 -2.16
CA MET A 257 4.48 1.33 -3.22
C MET A 257 3.87 1.32 -4.61
N ASN A 258 3.89 2.45 -5.31
CA ASN A 258 3.73 2.49 -6.76
C ASN A 258 4.94 1.85 -7.47
N TRP A 259 4.71 1.27 -8.64
CA TRP A 259 5.77 0.59 -9.41
C TRP A 259 6.55 1.60 -10.25
N THR A 260 7.23 2.49 -9.56
CA THR A 260 8.00 3.60 -10.14
C THR A 260 9.44 3.57 -9.67
N SER A 261 10.32 4.26 -10.38
CA SER A 261 11.70 4.46 -9.93
C SER A 261 11.77 5.19 -8.57
N SER A 262 10.84 6.12 -8.32
CA SER A 262 10.75 6.79 -7.01
C SER A 262 10.33 5.83 -5.90
N GLY A 263 9.35 4.96 -6.15
CA GLY A 263 8.93 3.92 -5.20
C GLY A 263 10.05 2.92 -4.89
N CYS A 264 10.86 2.57 -5.89
CA CYS A 264 11.97 1.64 -5.71
C CYS A 264 13.15 2.26 -4.95
N TYR A 265 13.50 3.53 -5.21
CA TYR A 265 14.83 4.03 -4.85
C TYR A 265 14.84 5.30 -3.98
N ARG A 266 13.72 5.99 -3.85
CA ARG A 266 13.67 7.31 -3.21
C ARG A 266 12.64 7.43 -2.08
N ASN A 267 11.44 6.95 -2.30
CA ASN A 267 10.35 7.06 -1.32
C ASN A 267 10.57 6.10 -0.16
N ARG A 268 10.15 6.52 1.04
CA ARG A 268 9.90 5.55 2.11
C ARG A 268 8.57 4.86 1.82
N GLU A 269 8.59 3.56 1.66
CA GLU A 269 7.44 2.73 1.30
C GLU A 269 7.37 1.50 2.20
N ILE A 270 6.16 0.96 2.39
CA ILE A 270 5.96 -0.37 2.95
C ILE A 270 5.49 -1.33 1.84
N ILE A 271 6.10 -2.52 1.82
CA ILE A 271 5.76 -3.61 0.93
C ILE A 271 5.59 -4.86 1.79
N VAL A 272 4.57 -5.65 1.50
CA VAL A 272 4.37 -6.98 2.08
C VAL A 272 4.33 -8.00 0.97
N ILE A 273 5.09 -9.08 1.14
CA ILE A 273 5.00 -10.28 0.32
C ILE A 273 4.43 -11.38 1.22
N ASN A 274 3.21 -11.76 0.95
CA ASN A 274 2.47 -12.77 1.72
C ASN A 274 2.19 -14.00 0.86
N LYS A 275 2.30 -15.20 1.45
CA LYS A 275 2.12 -16.49 0.76
C LYS A 275 0.90 -17.28 1.26
N ASP A 276 -0.07 -16.59 1.83
CA ASP A 276 -1.33 -17.21 2.21
C ASP A 276 -2.30 -17.26 1.01
N PRO A 277 -2.67 -18.46 0.54
CA PRO A 277 -3.60 -18.60 -0.58
C PRO A 277 -4.97 -17.96 -0.33
N GLN A 278 -5.41 -17.86 0.93
CA GLN A 278 -6.70 -17.25 1.27
C GLN A 278 -6.68 -15.73 1.01
N ILE A 279 -5.56 -15.07 1.32
CA ILE A 279 -5.37 -13.65 0.96
C ILE A 279 -5.32 -13.51 -0.56
N ALA A 280 -4.52 -14.34 -1.24
CA ALA A 280 -4.40 -14.31 -2.69
C ALA A 280 -5.75 -14.48 -3.39
N GLN A 281 -6.58 -15.43 -2.96
CA GLN A 281 -7.93 -15.64 -3.51
C GLN A 281 -8.84 -14.42 -3.35
N LYS A 282 -8.78 -13.71 -2.22
CA LYS A 282 -9.57 -12.50 -2.00
C LYS A 282 -9.17 -11.38 -3.00
N PHE A 283 -7.87 -11.17 -3.19
CA PHE A 283 -7.37 -10.21 -4.17
C PHE A 283 -7.69 -10.62 -5.60
N GLU A 284 -7.58 -11.90 -5.96
CA GLU A 284 -7.94 -12.40 -7.30
C GLU A 284 -9.44 -12.21 -7.58
N LYS A 285 -10.30 -12.57 -6.63
CA LYS A 285 -11.74 -12.38 -6.77
C LYS A 285 -12.09 -10.91 -6.99
N TYR A 286 -11.46 -10.01 -6.24
CA TYR A 286 -11.66 -8.57 -6.46
C TYR A 286 -11.16 -8.15 -7.84
N PHE A 287 -9.94 -8.54 -8.23
CA PHE A 287 -9.39 -8.24 -9.55
C PHE A 287 -10.31 -8.71 -10.68
N ASP A 288 -10.81 -9.94 -10.59
CA ASP A 288 -11.69 -10.52 -11.62
C ASP A 288 -13.04 -9.78 -11.68
N SER A 289 -13.54 -9.24 -10.56
CA SER A 289 -14.78 -8.45 -10.53
C SER A 289 -14.65 -7.09 -11.24
N ILE A 290 -13.46 -6.46 -11.20
CA ILE A 290 -13.21 -5.17 -11.84
C ILE A 290 -12.60 -5.30 -13.25
N ASN A 291 -12.21 -6.50 -13.67
CA ASN A 291 -11.60 -6.77 -14.98
C ASN A 291 -12.62 -7.20 -16.04
N GLN A 292 -13.91 -7.11 -15.74
CA GLN A 292 -14.99 -7.51 -16.65
C GLN A 292 -15.17 -6.55 -17.83
#